data_f6404f3e60cf31c30ad5abfeda0effef
#
_entry.id   f6404f3e60cf31c30ad5abfeda0effef
#
_cell.length_a   1.000
_cell.length_b   1.000
_cell.length_c   1.000
_cell.angle_alpha   90.00
_cell.angle_beta   90.00
_cell.angle_gamma   90.00
#
_symmetry.space_group_name_H-M   'P 1'
#
loop_
_entity.id
_entity.type
_entity.pdbx_description
1 polymer ?
#
loop_
_entity_poly.entity_id
_entity_poly.type
_entity_poly.pdbx_seq_one_letter_code
_entity_poly.pdbx_strand_id
1 'polypeptide(L)'
;MAQTYTRQSSMSDGDTITAALFNNEYNQLVNAFTYSSSSTSTTGHRHDGTAGQGGNIHTIGDLDFLNKIVADSTNNRWGFFVEVSSSAVEQIRIQDGAIVPVTDNDIDLGTSSLEFKDAYFDGTLYADAINFNGTAI
;
A
#
# COMPACT_ATOMS: atom_id res chain seq x y z
N MET A 1 -7.20 -7.74 -20.12
CA MET A 1 -7.41 -6.32 -19.75
C MET A 1 -8.52 -6.29 -18.71
N ALA A 2 -8.29 -5.64 -17.56
CA ALA A 2 -9.35 -5.42 -16.58
C ALA A 2 -10.42 -4.51 -17.21
N GLN A 3 -11.69 -4.72 -16.89
CA GLN A 3 -12.75 -3.92 -17.48
C GLN A 3 -12.78 -2.50 -16.89
N THR A 4 -12.70 -1.54 -17.75
CA THR A 4 -13.06 -0.17 -17.45
C THR A 4 -14.58 -0.08 -17.32
N TYR A 5 -15.09 0.59 -16.29
CA TYR A 5 -16.52 0.94 -16.29
C TYR A 5 -16.78 1.84 -17.50
N THR A 6 -17.61 1.35 -18.38
CA THR A 6 -18.07 2.13 -19.54
C THR A 6 -19.56 2.32 -19.42
N ARG A 7 -20.01 3.57 -19.36
CA ARG A 7 -21.43 3.87 -19.36
C ARG A 7 -22.08 3.31 -20.61
N GLN A 8 -23.10 2.47 -20.47
CA GLN A 8 -23.75 1.76 -21.58
C GLN A 8 -24.80 2.61 -22.31
N SER A 9 -25.31 3.63 -21.63
CA SER A 9 -26.34 4.48 -22.18
C SER A 9 -26.10 5.96 -21.83
N SER A 10 -26.51 6.84 -22.72
CA SER A 10 -26.64 8.28 -22.48
C SER A 10 -28.13 8.61 -22.51
N MET A 11 -28.70 8.97 -21.38
CA MET A 11 -30.14 9.27 -21.26
C MET A 11 -30.34 10.78 -21.23
N SER A 12 -31.42 11.23 -21.87
CA SER A 12 -31.88 12.62 -21.88
C SER A 12 -33.30 12.71 -21.35
N ASP A 13 -33.77 13.91 -21.01
CA ASP A 13 -35.16 14.13 -20.61
C ASP A 13 -36.10 13.68 -21.72
N GLY A 14 -37.08 12.84 -21.35
CA GLY A 14 -38.06 12.28 -22.28
C GLY A 14 -37.69 10.91 -22.87
N ASP A 15 -36.49 10.39 -22.58
CA ASP A 15 -36.10 9.06 -23.03
C ASP A 15 -36.88 7.97 -22.28
N THR A 16 -37.22 6.89 -22.99
CA THR A 16 -37.82 5.71 -22.39
C THR A 16 -36.73 4.86 -21.73
N ILE A 17 -36.75 4.75 -20.42
CA ILE A 17 -35.83 3.85 -19.67
C ILE A 17 -36.41 2.44 -19.73
N THR A 18 -35.76 1.57 -20.50
CA THR A 18 -36.13 0.17 -20.57
C THR A 18 -35.42 -0.65 -19.47
N ALA A 19 -36.03 -1.78 -19.11
CA ALA A 19 -35.35 -2.71 -18.15
C ALA A 19 -34.00 -3.16 -18.68
N ALA A 20 -33.82 -3.31 -19.98
CA ALA A 20 -32.52 -3.69 -20.58
C ALA A 20 -31.46 -2.61 -20.38
N LEU A 21 -31.80 -1.33 -20.63
CA LEU A 21 -30.87 -0.19 -20.40
C LEU A 21 -30.43 -0.13 -18.93
N PHE A 22 -31.39 -0.22 -18.02
CA PHE A 22 -31.15 -0.14 -16.58
C PHE A 22 -30.29 -1.32 -16.10
N ASN A 23 -30.63 -2.54 -16.47
CA ASN A 23 -29.90 -3.74 -16.09
C ASN A 23 -28.47 -3.73 -16.67
N ASN A 24 -28.26 -3.24 -17.89
CA ASN A 24 -26.93 -3.15 -18.49
C ASN A 24 -26.02 -2.20 -17.72
N GLU A 25 -26.52 -1.04 -17.26
CA GLU A 25 -25.73 -0.13 -16.42
C GLU A 25 -25.38 -0.76 -15.08
N TYR A 26 -26.32 -1.41 -14.39
CA TYR A 26 -26.06 -2.10 -13.13
C TYR A 26 -25.11 -3.28 -13.30
N ASN A 27 -25.23 -4.06 -14.35
CA ASN A 27 -24.32 -5.17 -14.63
C ASN A 27 -22.88 -4.68 -14.84
N GLN A 28 -22.68 -3.53 -15.48
CA GLN A 28 -21.35 -2.93 -15.61
C GLN A 28 -20.77 -2.49 -14.25
N LEU A 29 -21.59 -1.91 -13.39
CA LEU A 29 -21.17 -1.57 -12.01
C LEU A 29 -20.81 -2.83 -11.23
N VAL A 30 -21.66 -3.84 -11.22
CA VAL A 30 -21.39 -5.12 -10.56
C VAL A 30 -20.09 -5.73 -11.07
N ASN A 31 -19.92 -5.79 -12.40
CA ASN A 31 -18.70 -6.34 -13.01
C ASN A 31 -17.45 -5.54 -12.64
N ALA A 32 -17.52 -4.22 -12.53
CA ALA A 32 -16.41 -3.37 -12.15
C ALA A 32 -15.92 -3.64 -10.70
N PHE A 33 -16.81 -4.04 -9.80
CA PHE A 33 -16.50 -4.32 -8.39
C PHE A 33 -16.43 -5.82 -8.05
N THR A 34 -16.76 -6.70 -8.98
CA THR A 34 -16.70 -8.14 -8.74
C THR A 34 -15.24 -8.59 -8.61
N TYR A 35 -14.91 -9.25 -7.50
CA TYR A 35 -13.60 -9.86 -7.32
C TYR A 35 -13.41 -11.03 -8.31
N SER A 36 -12.28 -11.04 -9.00
CA SER A 36 -11.85 -12.16 -9.82
C SER A 36 -10.42 -12.55 -9.45
N SER A 37 -10.22 -13.80 -9.04
CA SER A 37 -8.89 -14.37 -8.73
C SER A 37 -8.03 -14.57 -9.98
N SER A 38 -8.66 -14.70 -11.14
CA SER A 38 -7.97 -14.68 -12.42
C SER A 38 -8.10 -13.29 -13.02
N SER A 39 -7.01 -12.67 -13.41
CA SER A 39 -6.99 -11.34 -14.06
C SER A 39 -7.65 -11.41 -15.44
N THR A 40 -8.91 -11.82 -15.49
CA THR A 40 -9.65 -11.89 -16.72
C THR A 40 -10.18 -10.54 -17.10
N SER A 41 -10.32 -10.34 -18.38
CA SER A 41 -10.62 -9.10 -19.07
C SER A 41 -12.02 -8.53 -18.81
N THR A 42 -12.85 -9.12 -17.95
CA THR A 42 -14.28 -8.82 -17.91
C THR A 42 -14.83 -8.39 -16.57
N THR A 43 -14.11 -8.60 -15.45
CA THR A 43 -14.59 -8.27 -14.11
C THR A 43 -13.50 -7.70 -13.22
N GLY A 44 -13.91 -6.85 -12.28
CA GLY A 44 -13.04 -6.21 -11.31
C GLY A 44 -12.31 -4.97 -11.85
N HIS A 45 -11.79 -4.16 -10.95
CA HIS A 45 -10.90 -3.05 -11.24
C HIS A 45 -9.52 -3.29 -10.59
N ARG A 46 -8.51 -2.60 -11.07
CA ARG A 46 -7.13 -2.71 -10.60
C ARG A 46 -6.61 -1.36 -10.16
N HIS A 47 -5.63 -1.43 -9.24
CA HIS A 47 -4.86 -0.27 -8.81
C HIS A 47 -3.41 -0.40 -9.26
N ASP A 48 -3.19 -0.59 -10.56
CA ASP A 48 -1.88 -0.83 -11.18
C ASP A 48 -1.47 0.25 -12.20
N GLY A 49 -2.19 1.38 -12.23
CA GLY A 49 -1.94 2.47 -13.16
C GLY A 49 -2.53 2.28 -14.56
N THR A 50 -3.27 1.21 -14.82
CA THR A 50 -3.96 1.01 -16.09
C THR A 50 -5.03 2.09 -16.29
N ALA A 51 -5.04 2.73 -17.46
CA ALA A 51 -6.02 3.77 -17.79
C ALA A 51 -7.46 3.27 -17.67
N GLY A 52 -8.32 4.06 -17.01
CA GLY A 52 -9.72 3.72 -16.77
C GLY A 52 -9.97 2.74 -15.63
N GLN A 53 -8.94 2.39 -14.89
CA GLN A 53 -8.99 1.61 -13.66
C GLN A 53 -8.78 2.54 -12.44
N GLY A 54 -8.79 1.99 -11.23
CA GLY A 54 -8.35 2.74 -10.06
C GLY A 54 -6.90 3.20 -10.20
N GLY A 55 -6.59 4.41 -9.72
CA GLY A 55 -5.20 4.90 -9.67
C GLY A 55 -4.31 4.02 -8.81
N ASN A 56 -3.00 4.16 -8.92
CA ASN A 56 -2.05 3.45 -8.06
C ASN A 56 -2.35 3.72 -6.59
N ILE A 57 -2.28 2.69 -5.75
CA ILE A 57 -2.35 2.87 -4.30
C ILE A 57 -0.98 3.36 -3.85
N HIS A 58 -0.89 4.61 -3.42
CA HIS A 58 0.34 5.23 -2.93
C HIS A 58 0.38 5.38 -1.41
N THR A 59 -0.76 5.15 -0.75
CA THR A 59 -0.87 5.17 0.72
C THR A 59 -1.76 4.02 1.18
N ILE A 60 -1.28 3.24 2.12
CA ILE A 60 -2.04 2.20 2.83
C ILE A 60 -2.00 2.58 4.30
N GLY A 61 -3.14 2.67 4.97
CA GLY A 61 -3.21 3.07 6.37
C GLY A 61 -4.44 2.55 7.07
N ASP A 62 -4.49 2.78 8.38
CA ASP A 62 -5.65 2.52 9.23
C ASP A 62 -6.74 3.60 9.06
N LEU A 63 -7.78 3.54 9.88
CA LEU A 63 -8.98 4.35 9.72
C LEU A 63 -8.71 5.86 9.83
N ASP A 64 -7.80 6.29 10.71
CA ASP A 64 -7.45 7.70 10.92
C ASP A 64 -6.16 8.11 10.20
N PHE A 65 -5.53 7.19 9.46
CA PHE A 65 -4.30 7.40 8.71
C PHE A 65 -3.08 7.83 9.55
N LEU A 66 -3.07 7.51 10.83
CA LEU A 66 -1.93 7.76 11.71
C LEU A 66 -0.88 6.64 11.63
N ASN A 67 -1.34 5.38 11.42
CA ASN A 67 -0.46 4.25 11.06
C ASN A 67 -0.57 4.01 9.56
N LYS A 68 0.51 4.19 8.79
CA LYS A 68 0.45 4.11 7.33
C LYS A 68 1.79 3.81 6.67
N ILE A 69 1.69 3.31 5.42
CA ILE A 69 2.81 3.18 4.49
C ILE A 69 2.55 4.13 3.31
N VAL A 70 3.52 4.94 2.96
CA VAL A 70 3.40 5.97 1.91
C VAL A 70 4.51 5.82 0.88
N ALA A 71 4.13 5.84 -0.40
CA ALA A 71 5.07 5.98 -1.51
C ALA A 71 5.41 7.48 -1.71
N ASP A 72 6.61 7.88 -1.35
CA ASP A 72 7.14 9.23 -1.59
C ASP A 72 7.81 9.27 -2.97
N SER A 73 7.03 9.63 -4.00
CA SER A 73 7.52 9.70 -5.38
C SER A 73 8.49 10.84 -5.63
N THR A 74 8.52 11.86 -4.78
CA THR A 74 9.46 12.99 -4.88
C THR A 74 10.87 12.56 -4.51
N ASN A 75 11.00 11.72 -3.48
CA ASN A 75 12.28 11.25 -2.97
C ASN A 75 12.56 9.77 -3.33
N ASN A 76 11.70 9.13 -4.14
CA ASN A 76 11.82 7.73 -4.58
C ASN A 76 12.03 6.74 -3.41
N ARG A 77 11.13 6.79 -2.42
CA ARG A 77 11.23 5.96 -1.22
C ARG A 77 9.86 5.57 -0.68
N TRP A 78 9.83 4.57 0.19
CA TRP A 78 8.69 4.21 1.01
C TRP A 78 8.91 4.68 2.44
N GLY A 79 7.91 5.35 3.01
CA GLY A 79 7.88 5.75 4.41
C GLY A 79 6.93 4.89 5.23
N PHE A 80 7.35 4.47 6.40
CA PHE A 80 6.56 3.72 7.37
C PHE A 80 6.28 4.60 8.58
N PHE A 81 5.01 4.84 8.85
CA PHE A 81 4.54 5.73 9.90
C PHE A 81 3.81 4.95 10.98
N VAL A 82 4.03 5.33 12.22
CA VAL A 82 3.32 4.81 13.40
C VAL A 82 2.75 5.99 14.16
N GLU A 83 1.57 5.80 14.74
CA GLU A 83 0.96 6.80 15.61
C GLU A 83 1.77 6.96 16.89
N VAL A 84 2.19 8.19 17.17
CA VAL A 84 2.83 8.59 18.43
C VAL A 84 2.14 9.86 18.92
N SER A 85 1.50 9.79 20.10
CA SER A 85 0.80 10.94 20.70
C SER A 85 -0.18 11.62 19.73
N SER A 86 -1.04 10.82 19.08
CA SER A 86 -2.06 11.28 18.12
C SER A 86 -1.47 11.99 16.88
N SER A 87 -0.26 11.62 16.48
CA SER A 87 0.40 12.11 15.28
C SER A 87 1.04 10.98 14.50
N ALA A 88 0.96 11.02 13.18
CA ALA A 88 1.68 10.08 12.32
C ALA A 88 3.17 10.45 12.31
N VAL A 89 4.02 9.62 12.90
CA VAL A 89 5.47 9.81 12.95
C VAL A 89 6.14 8.80 12.03
N GLU A 90 6.91 9.28 11.05
CA GLU A 90 7.68 8.43 10.17
C GLU A 90 8.83 7.79 10.95
N GLN A 91 8.88 6.46 10.97
CA GLN A 91 9.87 5.69 11.75
C GLN A 91 11.00 5.17 10.87
N ILE A 92 10.64 4.52 9.77
CA ILE A 92 11.58 3.81 8.88
C ILE A 92 11.30 4.20 7.44
N ARG A 93 12.37 4.25 6.62
CA ARG A 93 12.33 4.42 5.17
C ARG A 93 12.99 3.26 4.47
N ILE A 94 12.39 2.83 3.34
CA ILE A 94 13.05 1.97 2.37
C ILE A 94 13.35 2.84 1.14
N GLN A 95 14.62 2.94 0.80
CA GLN A 95 15.11 3.71 -0.33
C GLN A 95 16.14 2.89 -1.11
N ASP A 96 16.67 3.43 -2.22
CA ASP A 96 17.66 2.69 -3.02
C ASP A 96 18.83 2.21 -2.16
N GLY A 97 19.02 0.89 -2.13
CA GLY A 97 20.11 0.22 -1.43
C GLY A 97 20.03 0.20 0.10
N ALA A 98 18.98 0.77 0.75
CA ALA A 98 18.98 0.87 2.20
C ALA A 98 17.58 0.84 2.86
N ILE A 99 17.54 0.27 4.06
CA ILE A 99 16.48 0.47 5.04
C ILE A 99 17.07 1.34 6.13
N VAL A 100 16.51 2.52 6.37
CA VAL A 100 17.07 3.49 7.30
C VAL A 100 16.04 4.01 8.30
N PRO A 101 16.39 4.27 9.56
CA PRO A 101 15.56 5.05 10.48
C PRO A 101 15.46 6.50 9.96
N VAL A 102 14.41 7.20 10.37
CA VAL A 102 14.23 8.63 10.04
C VAL A 102 15.10 9.51 10.92
N THR A 103 15.23 9.12 12.17
CA THR A 103 16.09 9.78 13.16
C THR A 103 17.27 8.87 13.49
N ASP A 104 18.46 9.43 13.56
CA ASP A 104 19.66 8.70 13.93
C ASP A 104 19.57 8.14 15.35
N ASN A 105 19.97 6.86 15.53
CA ASN A 105 19.98 6.18 16.81
C ASN A 105 18.62 6.11 17.54
N ASP A 106 17.52 5.92 16.80
CA ASP A 106 16.16 5.99 17.34
C ASP A 106 15.38 4.67 17.24
N ILE A 107 15.72 3.79 16.30
CA ILE A 107 14.94 2.57 16.02
C ILE A 107 15.75 1.31 16.30
N ASP A 108 15.23 0.48 17.17
CA ASP A 108 15.78 -0.85 17.46
C ASP A 108 15.32 -1.92 16.47
N LEU A 109 16.14 -2.92 16.22
CA LEU A 109 15.74 -4.18 15.57
C LEU A 109 15.40 -5.21 16.66
N GLY A 110 14.12 -5.33 16.97
CA GLY A 110 13.61 -6.15 18.06
C GLY A 110 13.60 -5.41 19.41
N THR A 111 13.25 -6.12 20.45
CA THR A 111 13.24 -5.64 21.83
C THR A 111 13.80 -6.73 22.74
N SER A 112 14.05 -6.43 24.02
CA SER A 112 14.48 -7.42 25.00
C SER A 112 13.50 -8.57 25.26
N SER A 113 12.29 -8.46 24.79
CA SER A 113 11.22 -9.49 24.94
C SER A 113 10.75 -10.06 23.61
N LEU A 114 11.05 -9.41 22.48
CA LEU A 114 10.69 -9.82 21.13
C LEU A 114 11.93 -9.75 20.25
N GLU A 115 12.74 -10.78 20.33
CA GLU A 115 14.02 -10.88 19.66
C GLU A 115 13.90 -11.52 18.27
N PHE A 116 14.76 -11.09 17.32
CA PHE A 116 14.93 -11.82 16.07
C PHE A 116 15.67 -13.12 16.31
N LYS A 117 15.26 -14.20 15.64
CA LYS A 117 15.89 -15.50 15.79
C LYS A 117 17.32 -15.51 15.27
N ASP A 118 17.51 -15.04 14.05
CA ASP A 118 18.80 -15.07 13.34
C ASP A 118 18.94 -13.81 12.48
N ALA A 119 20.18 -13.37 12.25
CA ALA A 119 20.54 -12.35 11.28
C ALA A 119 21.69 -12.83 10.39
N TYR A 120 21.56 -12.70 9.06
CA TYR A 120 22.55 -13.16 8.09
C TYR A 120 23.05 -11.95 7.28
N PHE A 121 24.37 -11.72 7.31
CA PHE A 121 25.04 -10.66 6.56
C PHE A 121 26.17 -11.27 5.72
N ASP A 122 26.25 -10.93 4.43
CA ASP A 122 27.35 -11.33 3.54
C ASP A 122 28.46 -10.27 3.49
N GLY A 123 28.37 -9.25 4.27
CA GLY A 123 29.32 -8.15 4.31
C GLY A 123 29.84 -7.89 5.73
N THR A 124 30.27 -6.67 5.95
CA THR A 124 30.79 -6.23 7.25
C THR A 124 29.66 -5.63 8.10
N LEU A 125 29.55 -6.05 9.34
CA LEU A 125 28.71 -5.40 10.34
C LEU A 125 29.49 -4.27 11.01
N TYR A 126 28.99 -3.05 10.91
CA TYR A 126 29.51 -1.88 11.64
C TYR A 126 28.63 -1.64 12.86
N ALA A 127 29.24 -1.68 14.04
CA ALA A 127 28.56 -1.41 15.32
C ALA A 127 29.53 -0.71 16.25
N ASP A 128 29.04 0.28 17.00
CA ASP A 128 29.86 0.99 18.00
C ASP A 128 30.18 0.10 19.21
N ALA A 129 29.26 -0.81 19.54
CA ALA A 129 29.46 -1.82 20.59
C ALA A 129 28.67 -3.09 20.27
N ILE A 130 29.19 -4.23 20.68
CA ILE A 130 28.51 -5.53 20.58
C ILE A 130 28.45 -6.13 22.00
N ASN A 131 27.23 -6.50 22.43
CA ASN A 131 26.99 -7.21 23.68
C ASN A 131 26.45 -8.61 23.38
N PHE A 132 27.05 -9.63 23.98
CA PHE A 132 26.53 -10.99 23.96
C PHE A 132 25.95 -11.36 25.33
N ASN A 133 24.63 -11.64 25.35
CA ASN A 133 23.93 -11.97 26.63
C ASN A 133 24.17 -10.96 27.73
N GLY A 134 24.20 -9.66 27.39
CA GLY A 134 24.47 -8.59 28.32
C GLY A 134 25.97 -8.36 28.66
N THR A 135 26.89 -9.07 28.00
CA THR A 135 28.32 -8.86 28.15
C THR A 135 28.91 -8.17 26.94
N ALA A 136 29.49 -7.00 27.09
CA ALA A 136 30.19 -6.29 26.02
C ALA A 136 31.47 -7.06 25.61
N ILE A 137 31.79 -7.04 24.33
CA ILE A 137 33.05 -7.55 23.79
C ILE A 137 34.00 -6.38 23.57
#